data_b0efd97b2d5fee42639803fc3f6c616c
#
_entry.id   b0efd97b2d5fee42639803fc3f6c616c
#
_cell.length_a   1.000
_cell.length_b   1.000
_cell.length_c   1.000
_cell.angle_alpha   90.00
_cell.angle_beta   90.00
_cell.angle_gamma   90.00
#
_symmetry.space_group_name_H-M   'P 1'
#
loop_
_entity.id
_entity.type
_entity.pdbx_description
1 polymer ?
#
loop_
_entity_poly.entity_id
_entity_poly.type
_entity_poly.pdbx_seq_one_letter_code
_entity_poly.pdbx_strand_id
1 'polypeptide(L)'
;STMRATRSYTDFTLTELSSNPNSAWGVTYSGWSRSSSASLGAGIHHPEAAEKRISFPDTVQGSGEYWDVNWGEGRTAPGSSGSPLYDGNHRVVGQLCCGSSYCPNDYNDYYGRSLNLSWNGDSSSSLNNWLDPIGSGVQAIDTLVPGGGGDPEGACCVGTTCTYGTEAACSEVGGSYQGDYVSCTTYPCGGAPEGACCQGGFCSIMTQAACGAKDGSYQGDNTTCGTSTCDNGGCEVGYSPDCMGTCF
;
A
#
# COMPACT_ATOMS: atom_id res chain seq x y z
N SER A 1 -16.40 5.76 -18.34
CA SER A 1 -15.10 5.11 -18.63
C SER A 1 -15.14 4.37 -19.96
N THR A 2 -14.00 4.24 -20.60
CA THR A 2 -13.86 3.55 -21.88
C THR A 2 -12.81 2.46 -21.73
N MET A 3 -13.13 1.23 -22.13
CA MET A 3 -12.15 0.14 -22.18
C MET A 3 -11.13 0.44 -23.29
N ARG A 4 -9.85 0.37 -22.96
CA ARG A 4 -8.73 0.68 -23.86
C ARG A 4 -7.93 -0.52 -24.28
N ALA A 5 -7.67 -1.43 -23.35
CA ALA A 5 -6.98 -2.67 -23.62
C ALA A 5 -7.49 -3.76 -22.69
N THR A 6 -7.49 -5.01 -23.15
CA THR A 6 -7.84 -6.18 -22.35
C THR A 6 -7.15 -7.41 -22.89
N ARG A 7 -6.85 -8.36 -22.02
CA ARG A 7 -6.29 -9.66 -22.41
C ARG A 7 -6.62 -10.73 -21.37
N SER A 8 -7.27 -11.78 -21.78
CA SER A 8 -7.62 -12.90 -20.90
C SER A 8 -6.41 -13.69 -20.42
N TYR A 9 -5.33 -13.72 -21.20
CA TYR A 9 -4.11 -14.45 -20.87
C TYR A 9 -3.39 -13.97 -19.61
N THR A 10 -3.39 -12.66 -19.35
CA THR A 10 -2.87 -12.05 -18.13
C THR A 10 -3.98 -11.44 -17.27
N ASP A 11 -5.22 -11.72 -17.64
CA ASP A 11 -6.47 -11.35 -16.95
C ASP A 11 -6.54 -9.86 -16.55
N PHE A 12 -6.34 -8.96 -17.51
CA PHE A 12 -6.44 -7.52 -17.24
C PHE A 12 -7.43 -6.81 -18.14
N THR A 13 -7.94 -5.71 -17.65
CA THR A 13 -8.66 -4.69 -18.42
C THR A 13 -8.18 -3.31 -18.03
N LEU A 14 -7.67 -2.56 -19.01
CA LEU A 14 -7.32 -1.16 -18.86
C LEU A 14 -8.53 -0.30 -19.27
N THR A 15 -8.97 0.56 -18.37
CA THR A 15 -10.05 1.52 -18.63
C THR A 15 -9.56 2.93 -18.44
N GLU A 16 -9.99 3.81 -19.34
CA GLU A 16 -9.79 5.25 -19.21
C GLU A 16 -11.03 5.89 -18.59
N LEU A 17 -10.82 6.75 -17.63
CA LEU A 17 -11.89 7.53 -17.02
C LEU A 17 -12.42 8.56 -18.02
N SER A 18 -13.73 8.83 -18.01
CA SER A 18 -14.37 9.81 -18.89
C SER A 18 -13.98 11.27 -18.56
N SER A 19 -13.45 11.49 -17.37
CA SER A 19 -12.94 12.78 -16.90
C SER A 19 -11.89 12.54 -15.81
N ASN A 20 -11.01 13.51 -15.63
CA ASN A 20 -10.05 13.47 -14.52
C ASN A 20 -10.81 13.49 -13.19
N PRO A 21 -10.28 12.79 -12.16
CA PRO A 21 -10.76 12.93 -10.79
C PRO A 21 -10.74 14.39 -10.34
N ASN A 22 -11.71 14.78 -9.52
CA ASN A 22 -11.73 16.12 -8.96
C ASN A 22 -10.50 16.30 -8.05
N SER A 23 -9.72 17.36 -8.29
CA SER A 23 -8.51 17.68 -7.52
C SER A 23 -8.78 17.86 -6.01
N ALA A 24 -9.99 18.31 -5.65
CA ALA A 24 -10.39 18.44 -4.24
C ALA A 24 -10.49 17.10 -3.50
N TRP A 25 -10.46 15.95 -4.21
CA TRP A 25 -10.48 14.63 -3.57
C TRP A 25 -9.10 14.18 -3.08
N GLY A 26 -8.04 14.93 -3.36
CA GLY A 26 -6.68 14.57 -2.93
C GLY A 26 -6.19 13.25 -3.54
N VAL A 27 -6.58 12.96 -4.78
CA VAL A 27 -6.23 11.69 -5.45
C VAL A 27 -4.76 11.70 -5.85
N THR A 28 -4.07 10.61 -5.57
CA THR A 28 -2.75 10.31 -6.14
C THR A 28 -2.87 9.27 -7.25
N TYR A 29 -2.01 9.35 -8.24
CA TYR A 29 -1.94 8.38 -9.33
C TYR A 29 -0.79 7.42 -9.07
N SER A 30 -1.09 6.15 -8.88
CA SER A 30 -0.07 5.12 -8.69
C SER A 30 0.86 5.04 -9.89
N GLY A 31 2.15 4.95 -9.63
CA GLY A 31 3.12 4.56 -10.63
C GLY A 31 2.95 3.10 -11.05
N TRP A 32 3.69 2.71 -12.07
CA TRP A 32 3.75 1.33 -12.52
C TRP A 32 5.16 0.94 -12.94
N SER A 33 5.43 -0.37 -12.98
CA SER A 33 6.68 -0.92 -13.47
C SER A 33 6.43 -2.15 -14.35
N ARG A 34 7.12 -2.21 -15.49
CA ARG A 34 7.13 -3.37 -16.38
C ARG A 34 8.42 -4.20 -16.27
N SER A 35 9.10 -4.12 -15.14
CA SER A 35 10.25 -4.97 -14.85
C SER A 35 9.88 -6.46 -14.93
N SER A 36 10.82 -7.27 -15.37
CA SER A 36 10.69 -8.74 -15.35
C SER A 36 10.88 -9.37 -13.97
N SER A 37 11.32 -8.56 -13.00
CA SER A 37 11.44 -8.93 -11.58
C SER A 37 10.69 -7.91 -10.74
N ALA A 38 9.99 -8.38 -9.70
CA ALA A 38 9.36 -7.53 -8.70
C ALA A 38 10.10 -7.70 -7.37
N SER A 39 10.34 -6.58 -6.69
CA SER A 39 10.73 -6.58 -5.29
C SER A 39 9.50 -6.81 -4.40
N LEU A 40 9.71 -7.25 -3.18
CA LEU A 40 8.63 -7.40 -2.20
C LEU A 40 7.98 -6.05 -1.93
N GLY A 41 6.67 -6.02 -1.98
CA GLY A 41 5.85 -4.83 -1.77
C GLY A 41 4.57 -5.19 -1.01
N ALA A 42 3.41 -4.89 -1.56
CA ALA A 42 2.14 -5.15 -0.91
C ALA A 42 1.00 -5.42 -1.91
N GLY A 43 0.01 -6.19 -1.49
CA GLY A 43 -1.32 -6.24 -2.11
C GLY A 43 -2.29 -5.38 -1.32
N ILE A 44 -3.10 -4.55 -1.99
CA ILE A 44 -4.16 -3.76 -1.36
C ILE A 44 -5.47 -4.16 -2.00
N HIS A 45 -6.41 -4.68 -1.22
CA HIS A 45 -7.58 -5.38 -1.74
C HIS A 45 -8.80 -5.27 -0.81
N HIS A 46 -9.95 -5.79 -1.26
CA HIS A 46 -11.21 -5.86 -0.52
C HIS A 46 -11.69 -7.32 -0.47
N PRO A 47 -11.21 -8.14 0.48
CA PRO A 47 -11.62 -9.53 0.58
C PRO A 47 -13.08 -9.62 1.05
N GLU A 48 -13.85 -10.54 0.46
CA GLU A 48 -15.25 -10.85 0.85
C GLU A 48 -16.18 -9.64 0.96
N ALA A 49 -15.93 -8.60 0.13
CA ALA A 49 -16.61 -7.30 0.18
C ALA A 49 -16.43 -6.57 1.53
N ALA A 50 -15.44 -6.96 2.31
CA ALA A 50 -15.08 -6.29 3.56
C ALA A 50 -14.31 -4.98 3.30
N GLU A 51 -13.91 -4.33 4.36
CA GLU A 51 -13.07 -3.13 4.31
C GLU A 51 -11.73 -3.38 3.62
N LYS A 52 -11.11 -2.30 3.19
CA LYS A 52 -9.80 -2.34 2.54
C LYS A 52 -8.75 -3.01 3.44
N ARG A 53 -8.00 -3.94 2.88
CA ARG A 53 -6.93 -4.69 3.53
C ARG A 53 -5.61 -4.51 2.81
N ILE A 54 -4.54 -4.74 3.53
CA ILE A 54 -3.19 -4.84 2.99
C ILE A 54 -2.59 -6.19 3.36
N SER A 55 -1.89 -6.82 2.41
CA SER A 55 -1.18 -8.07 2.63
C SER A 55 0.26 -7.93 2.15
N PHE A 56 1.19 -8.54 2.86
CA PHE A 56 2.63 -8.46 2.57
C PHE A 56 3.14 -9.83 2.12
N PRO A 57 3.74 -9.92 0.93
CA PRO A 57 4.28 -11.18 0.43
C PRO A 57 5.63 -11.52 1.08
N ASP A 58 5.85 -12.81 1.35
CA ASP A 58 7.19 -13.37 1.62
C ASP A 58 7.95 -13.58 0.32
N THR A 59 7.25 -13.96 -0.74
CA THR A 59 7.87 -14.14 -2.06
C THR A 59 6.97 -13.62 -3.18
N VAL A 60 7.62 -13.03 -4.20
CA VAL A 60 7.00 -12.68 -5.48
C VAL A 60 7.91 -13.19 -6.59
N GLN A 61 7.43 -14.13 -7.39
CA GLN A 61 8.21 -14.74 -8.46
C GLN A 61 7.46 -14.73 -9.79
N GLY A 62 8.16 -14.40 -10.86
CA GLY A 62 7.59 -14.47 -12.20
C GLY A 62 7.46 -15.93 -12.64
N SER A 63 6.24 -16.37 -12.93
CA SER A 63 5.92 -17.70 -13.42
C SER A 63 4.97 -17.63 -14.62
N GLY A 64 5.51 -17.76 -15.82
CA GLY A 64 4.70 -17.62 -17.04
C GLY A 64 4.01 -16.26 -17.12
N GLU A 65 2.69 -16.27 -17.17
CA GLU A 65 1.82 -15.11 -17.31
C GLU A 65 1.62 -14.33 -16.00
N TYR A 66 2.05 -14.90 -14.88
CA TYR A 66 1.69 -14.40 -13.56
C TYR A 66 2.93 -14.12 -12.70
N TRP A 67 2.75 -13.24 -11.73
CA TRP A 67 3.50 -13.22 -10.50
C TRP A 67 2.87 -14.25 -9.58
N ASP A 68 3.65 -15.23 -9.17
CA ASP A 68 3.32 -16.19 -8.13
C ASP A 68 3.68 -15.55 -6.79
N VAL A 69 2.67 -15.35 -5.95
CA VAL A 69 2.78 -14.59 -4.70
C VAL A 69 2.44 -15.50 -3.53
N ASN A 70 3.40 -15.67 -2.64
CA ASN A 70 3.18 -16.32 -1.35
C ASN A 70 3.16 -15.26 -0.25
N TRP A 71 2.13 -15.29 0.59
CA TRP A 71 1.89 -14.28 1.60
C TRP A 71 2.56 -14.62 2.93
N GLY A 72 3.35 -13.70 3.47
CA GLY A 72 3.89 -13.73 4.82
C GLY A 72 2.89 -13.19 5.84
N GLU A 73 2.19 -12.10 5.49
CA GLU A 73 1.22 -11.45 6.35
C GLU A 73 -0.04 -11.09 5.55
N GLY A 74 -1.19 -11.34 6.13
CA GLY A 74 -2.47 -11.18 5.46
C GLY A 74 -2.70 -12.23 4.37
N ARG A 75 -3.84 -12.17 3.72
CA ARG A 75 -4.26 -13.08 2.62
C ARG A 75 -5.28 -12.37 1.76
N THR A 76 -5.42 -12.82 0.52
CA THR A 76 -6.57 -12.43 -0.29
C THR A 76 -7.75 -13.38 -0.03
N ALA A 77 -8.92 -13.04 -0.56
CA ALA A 77 -10.12 -13.86 -0.52
C ALA A 77 -11.00 -13.51 -1.74
N PRO A 78 -12.07 -14.27 -2.02
CA PRO A 78 -13.04 -13.89 -3.05
C PRO A 78 -13.46 -12.43 -2.92
N GLY A 79 -13.50 -11.68 -4.02
CA GLY A 79 -13.73 -10.23 -4.03
C GLY A 79 -12.45 -9.39 -4.12
N SER A 80 -11.29 -9.96 -3.81
CA SER A 80 -10.00 -9.27 -4.00
C SER A 80 -9.53 -9.21 -5.46
N SER A 81 -10.18 -9.96 -6.38
CA SER A 81 -9.83 -10.01 -7.80
C SER A 81 -9.72 -8.62 -8.42
N GLY A 82 -8.72 -8.42 -9.28
CA GLY A 82 -8.42 -7.14 -9.93
C GLY A 82 -7.63 -6.16 -9.06
N SER A 83 -7.40 -6.48 -7.79
CA SER A 83 -6.60 -5.63 -6.91
C SER A 83 -5.13 -5.54 -7.35
N PRO A 84 -4.46 -4.40 -7.14
CA PRO A 84 -3.08 -4.21 -7.54
C PRO A 84 -2.10 -4.94 -6.63
N LEU A 85 -1.02 -5.47 -7.25
CA LEU A 85 0.21 -5.81 -6.57
C LEU A 85 1.20 -4.66 -6.77
N TYR A 86 1.73 -4.16 -5.67
CA TYR A 86 2.78 -3.14 -5.66
C TYR A 86 4.14 -3.78 -5.45
N ASP A 87 5.18 -3.20 -6.07
CA ASP A 87 6.57 -3.51 -5.74
C ASP A 87 7.05 -2.69 -4.52
N GLY A 88 8.29 -2.94 -4.08
CA GLY A 88 8.91 -2.20 -2.97
C GLY A 88 9.15 -0.71 -3.23
N ASN A 89 8.91 -0.22 -4.46
CA ASN A 89 8.92 1.20 -4.82
C ASN A 89 7.50 1.76 -4.96
N HIS A 90 6.49 1.06 -4.46
CA HIS A 90 5.08 1.44 -4.50
C HIS A 90 4.50 1.59 -5.93
N ARG A 91 5.05 0.86 -6.91
CA ARG A 91 4.59 0.84 -8.29
C ARG A 91 3.76 -0.39 -8.56
N VAL A 92 2.66 -0.24 -9.28
CA VAL A 92 1.85 -1.37 -9.72
C VAL A 92 2.68 -2.24 -10.67
N VAL A 93 2.72 -3.55 -10.39
CA VAL A 93 3.42 -4.55 -11.21
C VAL A 93 2.49 -5.62 -11.77
N GLY A 94 1.29 -5.73 -11.25
CA GLY A 94 0.29 -6.69 -11.69
C GLY A 94 -1.06 -6.47 -11.01
N GLN A 95 -2.04 -7.29 -11.37
CA GLN A 95 -3.37 -7.31 -10.78
C GLN A 95 -3.79 -8.75 -10.47
N LEU A 96 -4.52 -8.94 -9.36
CA LEU A 96 -4.96 -10.26 -8.92
C LEU A 96 -5.92 -10.89 -9.93
N CYS A 97 -5.50 -12.02 -10.51
CA CYS A 97 -6.32 -12.87 -11.34
C CYS A 97 -7.08 -13.90 -10.52
N CYS A 98 -6.32 -14.69 -9.81
CA CYS A 98 -6.76 -15.96 -9.28
C CYS A 98 -5.80 -16.44 -8.19
N GLY A 99 -6.19 -17.51 -7.51
CA GLY A 99 -5.40 -18.11 -6.47
C GLY A 99 -6.24 -19.03 -5.61
N SER A 100 -5.62 -19.57 -4.61
CA SER A 100 -6.27 -20.47 -3.65
C SER A 100 -5.95 -20.07 -2.22
N SER A 101 -5.37 -18.88 -2.03
CA SER A 101 -5.09 -18.34 -0.71
C SER A 101 -6.39 -18.04 0.03
N TYR A 102 -6.53 -18.58 1.19
CA TYR A 102 -7.63 -18.29 2.14
C TYR A 102 -7.26 -18.81 3.52
N CYS A 103 -7.82 -18.23 4.56
CA CYS A 103 -7.61 -18.70 5.92
C CYS A 103 -8.26 -20.07 6.19
N PRO A 104 -7.54 -21.06 6.75
CA PRO A 104 -6.16 -20.99 7.28
C PRO A 104 -5.07 -21.49 6.30
N ASN A 105 -5.39 -21.66 5.01
CA ASN A 105 -4.49 -22.32 4.06
C ASN A 105 -3.52 -21.32 3.41
N ASP A 106 -2.28 -21.76 3.31
CA ASP A 106 -1.15 -20.99 2.78
C ASP A 106 -0.89 -21.39 1.31
N TYR A 107 -1.84 -21.06 0.45
CA TYR A 107 -1.69 -21.27 -0.99
C TYR A 107 -1.30 -19.96 -1.68
N ASN A 108 -0.68 -20.09 -2.86
CA ASN A 108 -0.26 -18.95 -3.63
C ASN A 108 -1.42 -18.26 -4.34
N ASP A 109 -1.26 -16.96 -4.53
CA ASP A 109 -2.07 -16.15 -5.42
C ASP A 109 -1.30 -15.76 -6.67
N TYR A 110 -2.03 -15.50 -7.73
CA TYR A 110 -1.47 -15.21 -9.05
C TYR A 110 -1.92 -13.84 -9.53
N TYR A 111 -0.94 -12.97 -9.77
CA TYR A 111 -1.17 -11.62 -10.27
C TYR A 111 -0.71 -11.54 -11.73
N GLY A 112 -1.58 -11.09 -12.61
CA GLY A 112 -1.27 -10.96 -14.04
C GLY A 112 -0.08 -10.03 -14.29
N ARG A 113 0.91 -10.51 -15.06
CA ARG A 113 2.09 -9.74 -15.49
C ARG A 113 1.79 -8.88 -16.73
N SER A 114 0.65 -8.22 -16.73
CA SER A 114 0.15 -7.50 -17.91
C SER A 114 1.08 -6.38 -18.36
N LEU A 115 1.65 -5.60 -17.43
CA LEU A 115 2.60 -4.53 -17.73
C LEU A 115 3.88 -5.04 -18.43
N ASN A 116 4.30 -6.25 -18.10
CA ASN A 116 5.46 -6.88 -18.72
C ASN A 116 5.11 -7.57 -20.06
N LEU A 117 4.05 -8.41 -20.07
CA LEU A 117 3.74 -9.31 -21.17
C LEU A 117 2.77 -8.73 -22.21
N SER A 118 2.02 -7.69 -21.87
CA SER A 118 1.08 -7.04 -22.79
C SER A 118 1.52 -5.62 -23.17
N TRP A 119 2.77 -5.26 -22.91
CA TRP A 119 3.29 -3.94 -23.28
C TRP A 119 3.19 -3.69 -24.79
N ASN A 120 3.70 -4.60 -25.59
CA ASN A 120 3.64 -4.58 -27.05
C ASN A 120 2.63 -5.61 -27.58
N GLY A 121 1.44 -5.67 -26.98
CA GLY A 121 0.37 -6.54 -27.42
C GLY A 121 -0.19 -6.18 -28.80
N ASP A 122 -1.21 -6.90 -29.23
CA ASP A 122 -1.99 -6.53 -30.42
C ASP A 122 -2.83 -5.24 -30.17
N SER A 123 -3.56 -4.80 -31.18
CA SER A 123 -4.32 -3.55 -31.10
C SER A 123 -5.36 -3.51 -29.99
N SER A 124 -5.80 -4.65 -29.46
CA SER A 124 -6.79 -4.76 -28.39
C SER A 124 -6.18 -4.97 -27.01
N SER A 125 -4.91 -5.38 -26.94
CA SER A 125 -4.21 -5.77 -25.72
C SER A 125 -2.95 -4.96 -25.42
N SER A 126 -2.55 -4.05 -26.32
CA SER A 126 -1.32 -3.28 -26.18
C SER A 126 -1.44 -2.19 -25.12
N LEU A 127 -0.62 -2.26 -24.08
CA LEU A 127 -0.59 -1.28 -23.00
C LEU A 127 0.24 -0.04 -23.36
N ASN A 128 1.30 -0.17 -24.20
CA ASN A 128 2.15 0.95 -24.57
C ASN A 128 1.38 2.07 -25.28
N ASN A 129 0.36 1.75 -26.04
CA ASN A 129 -0.46 2.74 -26.74
C ASN A 129 -1.13 3.75 -25.79
N TRP A 130 -1.32 3.36 -24.54
CA TRP A 130 -2.04 4.13 -23.51
C TRP A 130 -1.16 4.61 -22.38
N LEU A 131 -0.15 3.83 -21.98
CA LEU A 131 0.74 4.12 -20.86
C LEU A 131 2.06 4.78 -21.28
N ASP A 132 2.41 4.70 -22.58
CA ASP A 132 3.57 5.38 -23.20
C ASP A 132 3.23 5.84 -24.63
N PRO A 133 2.20 6.69 -24.80
CA PRO A 133 1.70 7.06 -26.13
C PRO A 133 2.71 7.83 -27.00
N ILE A 134 3.76 8.38 -26.39
CA ILE A 134 4.84 9.06 -27.11
C ILE A 134 6.01 8.13 -27.47
N GLY A 135 5.95 6.85 -27.07
CA GLY A 135 6.98 5.85 -27.38
C GLY A 135 8.35 6.16 -26.73
N SER A 136 8.33 6.68 -25.52
CA SER A 136 9.56 7.02 -24.76
C SER A 136 10.41 5.80 -24.40
N GLY A 137 9.81 4.61 -24.40
CA GLY A 137 10.47 3.36 -23.99
C GLY A 137 10.63 3.23 -22.47
N VAL A 138 9.93 4.05 -21.70
CA VAL A 138 9.99 4.06 -20.24
C VAL A 138 9.67 2.68 -19.66
N GLN A 139 10.45 2.26 -18.65
CA GLN A 139 10.29 0.96 -17.99
C GLN A 139 9.45 1.04 -16.71
N ALA A 140 9.39 2.21 -16.10
CA ALA A 140 8.62 2.48 -14.91
C ALA A 140 8.34 3.97 -14.78
N ILE A 141 7.25 4.31 -14.13
CA ILE A 141 6.95 5.67 -13.67
C ILE A 141 6.62 5.63 -12.19
N ASP A 142 6.92 6.70 -11.49
CA ASP A 142 6.62 6.84 -10.07
C ASP A 142 5.21 7.37 -9.83
N THR A 143 4.77 7.29 -8.59
CA THR A 143 3.50 7.86 -8.14
C THR A 143 3.47 9.36 -8.45
N LEU A 144 2.36 9.83 -9.03
CA LEU A 144 2.12 11.24 -9.30
C LEU A 144 1.08 11.79 -8.31
N VAL A 145 1.47 12.81 -7.58
CA VAL A 145 0.55 13.63 -6.79
C VAL A 145 0.13 14.84 -7.64
N PRO A 146 -1.14 15.00 -8.02
CA PRO A 146 -1.58 16.14 -8.82
C PRO A 146 -1.37 17.45 -8.06
N GLY A 147 -0.75 18.41 -8.72
CA GLY A 147 -0.35 19.70 -8.14
C GLY A 147 1.09 19.72 -7.61
N GLY A 148 1.74 18.56 -7.59
CA GLY A 148 3.14 18.40 -7.22
C GLY A 148 4.02 18.16 -8.45
N GLY A 149 4.20 19.17 -9.29
CA GLY A 149 5.30 19.20 -10.28
C GLY A 149 6.62 19.62 -9.64
N GLY A 150 6.75 19.47 -8.32
CA GLY A 150 7.94 19.72 -7.52
C GLY A 150 8.39 18.43 -6.82
N ASP A 151 9.53 18.52 -6.14
CA ASP A 151 10.04 17.44 -5.30
C ASP A 151 8.95 16.93 -4.34
N PRO A 152 8.95 15.64 -3.98
CA PRO A 152 7.98 15.09 -3.05
C PRO A 152 7.87 15.92 -1.77
N GLU A 153 6.66 16.07 -1.28
CA GLU A 153 6.41 16.78 -0.03
C GLU A 153 6.09 15.80 1.10
N GLY A 154 6.48 16.18 2.31
CA GLY A 154 6.22 15.41 3.51
C GLY A 154 6.23 16.29 4.74
N ALA A 155 6.02 15.68 5.89
CA ALA A 155 6.07 16.39 7.17
C ALA A 155 7.46 16.95 7.43
N CYS A 156 7.53 18.22 7.75
CA CYS A 156 8.72 18.94 8.15
C CYS A 156 8.54 19.44 9.59
N CYS A 157 9.45 19.06 10.47
CA CYS A 157 9.43 19.42 11.87
C CYS A 157 10.42 20.53 12.17
N VAL A 158 9.92 21.69 12.60
CA VAL A 158 10.72 22.79 13.16
C VAL A 158 10.37 22.91 14.65
N GLY A 159 11.22 22.36 15.51
CA GLY A 159 10.87 22.17 16.92
C GLY A 159 9.64 21.27 17.05
N THR A 160 8.59 21.76 17.70
CA THR A 160 7.31 21.03 17.86
C THR A 160 6.28 21.36 16.78
N THR A 161 6.60 22.24 15.84
CA THR A 161 5.69 22.67 14.79
C THR A 161 5.88 21.77 13.56
N CYS A 162 4.79 21.20 13.05
CA CYS A 162 4.79 20.45 11.81
C CYS A 162 4.23 21.29 10.67
N THR A 163 4.97 21.36 9.56
CA THR A 163 4.52 21.92 8.29
C THR A 163 4.66 20.85 7.21
N TYR A 164 3.94 20.99 6.11
CA TYR A 164 4.03 20.07 4.97
C TYR A 164 4.77 20.78 3.83
N GLY A 165 5.82 20.16 3.30
CA GLY A 165 6.63 20.75 2.24
C GLY A 165 7.70 19.78 1.73
N THR A 166 8.51 20.24 0.77
CA THR A 166 9.61 19.45 0.22
C THR A 166 10.77 19.34 1.21
N GLU A 167 11.64 18.33 1.03
CA GLU A 167 12.86 18.19 1.83
C GLU A 167 13.74 19.43 1.74
N ALA A 168 13.88 20.02 0.53
CA ALA A 168 14.64 21.25 0.32
C ALA A 168 14.08 22.42 1.12
N ALA A 169 12.75 22.66 1.04
CA ALA A 169 12.06 23.70 1.79
C ALA A 169 12.15 23.48 3.31
N CYS A 170 12.10 22.22 3.74
CA CYS A 170 12.28 21.86 5.14
C CYS A 170 13.69 22.19 5.64
N SER A 171 14.68 21.89 4.82
CA SER A 171 16.10 22.19 5.13
C SER A 171 16.36 23.68 5.20
N GLU A 172 15.75 24.50 4.33
CA GLU A 172 15.90 25.96 4.32
C GLU A 172 15.41 26.61 5.63
N VAL A 173 14.40 26.02 6.27
CA VAL A 173 13.88 26.51 7.57
C VAL A 173 14.55 25.84 8.78
N GLY A 174 15.60 25.04 8.54
CA GLY A 174 16.30 24.30 9.58
C GLY A 174 15.44 23.19 10.23
N GLY A 175 14.48 22.69 9.49
CA GLY A 175 13.59 21.63 9.93
C GLY A 175 14.18 20.23 9.73
N SER A 176 13.58 19.25 10.39
CA SER A 176 13.83 17.82 10.20
C SER A 176 12.75 17.26 9.29
N TYR A 177 13.11 16.86 8.08
CA TYR A 177 12.21 16.23 7.12
C TYR A 177 11.96 14.78 7.53
N GLN A 178 10.70 14.37 7.56
CA GLN A 178 10.29 13.06 8.07
C GLN A 178 10.09 12.01 6.97
N GLY A 179 10.31 12.41 5.73
CA GLY A 179 10.17 11.57 4.54
C GLY A 179 8.98 11.96 3.67
N ASP A 180 9.02 11.47 2.42
CA ASP A 180 8.02 11.76 1.41
C ASP A 180 6.63 11.25 1.83
N TYR A 181 5.62 12.08 1.63
CA TYR A 181 4.21 11.78 1.89
C TYR A 181 3.85 11.52 3.37
N VAL A 182 4.80 11.67 4.30
CA VAL A 182 4.52 11.60 5.74
C VAL A 182 3.64 12.77 6.14
N SER A 183 2.49 12.49 6.74
CA SER A 183 1.52 13.51 7.14
C SER A 183 1.85 14.11 8.51
N CYS A 184 1.66 15.41 8.66
CA CYS A 184 1.71 16.07 9.96
C CYS A 184 0.67 15.57 10.97
N THR A 185 -0.39 14.91 10.51
CA THR A 185 -1.42 14.33 11.39
C THR A 185 -0.99 12.98 11.98
N THR A 186 -0.06 12.31 11.33
CA THR A 186 0.45 10.99 11.75
C THR A 186 1.80 11.07 12.45
N TYR A 187 2.50 12.19 12.33
CA TYR A 187 3.83 12.37 12.93
C TYR A 187 3.90 13.67 13.75
N PRO A 188 3.74 13.59 15.09
CA PRO A 188 3.86 14.79 15.94
C PRO A 188 5.32 15.22 16.03
N CYS A 189 5.65 16.39 15.51
CA CYS A 189 6.97 16.99 15.64
C CYS A 189 7.31 17.26 17.11
N GLY A 190 8.38 16.66 17.61
CA GLY A 190 8.94 16.96 18.91
C GLY A 190 8.37 16.18 20.11
N GLY A 191 7.51 15.19 19.89
CA GLY A 191 7.15 14.20 20.91
C GLY A 191 8.01 12.94 20.78
N ALA A 192 8.36 12.29 21.88
CA ALA A 192 8.78 10.90 21.80
C ALA A 192 7.64 10.12 21.14
N PRO A 193 7.96 9.16 20.22
CA PRO A 193 6.91 8.39 19.56
C PRO A 193 5.95 7.80 20.58
N GLU A 194 4.67 7.88 20.29
CA GLU A 194 3.63 7.27 21.09
C GLU A 194 3.19 5.96 20.43
N GLY A 195 2.71 5.05 21.24
CA GLY A 195 2.16 3.79 20.78
C GLY A 195 1.18 3.24 21.79
N ALA A 196 0.57 2.12 21.46
CA ALA A 196 -0.37 1.46 22.33
C ALA A 196 0.34 0.96 23.60
N CYS A 197 -0.23 1.28 24.74
CA CYS A 197 0.19 0.83 26.06
C CYS A 197 -0.93 0.02 26.68
N CYS A 198 -0.62 -1.20 27.06
CA CYS A 198 -1.55 -2.13 27.69
C CYS A 198 -1.37 -2.13 29.20
N GLN A 199 -2.44 -1.83 29.93
CA GLN A 199 -2.45 -1.83 31.37
C GLN A 199 -3.75 -2.48 31.89
N GLY A 200 -3.65 -3.68 32.44
CA GLY A 200 -4.79 -4.37 33.04
C GLY A 200 -5.97 -4.62 32.09
N GLY A 201 -5.71 -4.87 30.79
CA GLY A 201 -6.73 -5.07 29.77
C GLY A 201 -7.23 -3.78 29.13
N PHE A 202 -6.75 -2.62 29.55
CA PHE A 202 -7.05 -1.32 28.93
C PHE A 202 -5.91 -0.89 28.02
N CYS A 203 -6.26 -0.29 26.89
CA CYS A 203 -5.31 0.28 25.95
C CYS A 203 -5.38 1.80 25.97
N SER A 204 -4.24 2.46 25.99
CA SER A 204 -4.12 3.91 25.84
C SER A 204 -2.89 4.26 25.00
N ILE A 205 -2.95 5.36 24.24
CA ILE A 205 -1.82 5.82 23.43
C ILE A 205 -0.95 6.72 24.28
N MET A 206 0.33 6.36 24.39
CA MET A 206 1.32 7.14 25.13
C MET A 206 2.74 6.76 24.72
N THR A 207 3.72 7.53 25.19
CA THR A 207 5.13 7.20 24.96
C THR A 207 5.56 5.94 25.74
N GLN A 208 6.59 5.25 25.29
CA GLN A 208 7.15 4.08 25.97
C GLN A 208 7.50 4.40 27.43
N ALA A 209 8.10 5.56 27.68
CA ALA A 209 8.45 5.99 29.03
C ALA A 209 7.21 6.18 29.93
N ALA A 210 6.16 6.80 29.40
CA ALA A 210 4.90 6.99 30.13
C ALA A 210 4.17 5.66 30.38
N CYS A 211 4.26 4.72 29.46
CA CYS A 211 3.74 3.37 29.61
C CYS A 211 4.49 2.60 30.72
N GLY A 212 5.81 2.64 30.68
CA GLY A 212 6.62 2.01 31.73
C GLY A 212 6.41 2.59 33.13
N ALA A 213 6.20 3.91 33.21
CA ALA A 213 5.90 4.57 34.50
C ALA A 213 4.55 4.16 35.11
N LYS A 214 3.68 3.50 34.33
CA LYS A 214 2.38 2.97 34.75
C LYS A 214 2.35 1.44 34.81
N ASP A 215 3.52 0.80 34.81
CA ASP A 215 3.67 -0.66 34.76
C ASP A 215 2.92 -1.30 33.56
N GLY A 216 2.79 -0.55 32.48
CA GLY A 216 2.14 -0.99 31.25
C GLY A 216 3.10 -1.73 30.32
N SER A 217 2.54 -2.55 29.45
CA SER A 217 3.25 -3.19 28.33
C SER A 217 3.15 -2.34 27.08
N TYR A 218 4.25 -1.73 26.66
CA TYR A 218 4.31 -0.93 25.45
C TYR A 218 4.40 -1.81 24.19
N GLN A 219 3.54 -1.57 23.22
CA GLN A 219 3.39 -2.42 22.03
C GLN A 219 4.22 -1.95 20.84
N GLY A 220 5.01 -0.90 21.01
CA GLY A 220 5.85 -0.31 19.97
C GLY A 220 5.36 1.04 19.48
N ASP A 221 6.28 1.78 18.84
CA ASP A 221 6.00 3.12 18.31
C ASP A 221 4.95 3.06 17.19
N ASN A 222 4.07 4.07 17.18
CA ASN A 222 2.98 4.22 16.19
C ASN A 222 1.95 3.08 16.18
N THR A 223 1.95 2.19 17.16
CA THR A 223 0.86 1.23 17.34
C THR A 223 -0.38 1.92 17.88
N THR A 224 -1.56 1.41 17.53
CA THR A 224 -2.84 2.01 17.93
C THR A 224 -3.61 1.10 18.86
N CYS A 225 -4.43 1.70 19.72
CA CYS A 225 -5.45 0.98 20.47
C CYS A 225 -6.64 0.70 19.56
N GLY A 226 -7.02 -0.53 19.37
CA GLY A 226 -8.17 -0.81 18.54
C GLY A 226 -8.46 -2.26 18.27
N THR A 227 -7.51 -3.10 18.28
CA THR A 227 -7.74 -4.53 18.04
C THR A 227 -6.72 -5.32 18.81
N SER A 228 -7.17 -5.98 19.85
CA SER A 228 -6.44 -7.02 20.58
C SER A 228 -5.00 -6.73 21.00
N THR A 229 -4.56 -5.49 20.95
CA THR A 229 -3.20 -5.14 21.41
C THR A 229 -3.00 -5.46 22.90
N CYS A 230 -4.07 -5.45 23.67
CA CYS A 230 -4.04 -5.65 25.11
C CYS A 230 -4.84 -6.85 25.60
N ASP A 231 -5.53 -7.56 24.73
CA ASP A 231 -6.27 -8.77 25.06
C ASP A 231 -5.54 -10.01 24.55
N ASN A 232 -5.63 -11.09 25.28
CA ASN A 232 -5.01 -12.37 24.95
C ASN A 232 -5.61 -13.04 23.69
N GLY A 233 -5.63 -12.34 22.56
CA GLY A 233 -5.92 -12.87 21.23
C GLY A 233 -7.37 -12.81 20.76
N GLY A 234 -8.22 -11.93 21.33
CA GLY A 234 -9.57 -11.69 20.82
C GLY A 234 -9.68 -10.39 20.02
N CYS A 235 -10.21 -10.43 18.82
CA CYS A 235 -10.55 -9.24 18.06
C CYS A 235 -11.79 -8.55 18.62
N GLU A 236 -11.86 -7.23 18.59
CA GLU A 236 -13.09 -6.49 18.90
C GLU A 236 -14.23 -6.86 17.93
N VAL A 237 -15.46 -6.64 18.38
CA VAL A 237 -16.67 -6.94 17.58
C VAL A 237 -16.62 -6.14 16.26
N GLY A 238 -16.59 -6.85 15.13
CA GLY A 238 -16.56 -6.25 13.80
C GLY A 238 -15.24 -6.46 13.04
N TYR A 239 -14.22 -7.01 13.67
CA TYR A 239 -12.98 -7.37 13.02
C TYR A 239 -12.84 -8.89 12.88
N SER A 240 -12.32 -9.34 11.76
CA SER A 240 -11.99 -10.76 11.55
C SER A 240 -10.49 -10.98 11.71
N PRO A 241 -10.04 -12.01 12.41
CA PRO A 241 -8.64 -12.37 12.45
C PRO A 241 -8.17 -12.90 11.10
N ASP A 242 -6.91 -12.68 10.75
CA ASP A 242 -6.26 -13.41 9.66
C ASP A 242 -5.94 -14.86 10.11
N CYS A 243 -5.37 -15.65 9.21
CA CYS A 243 -4.99 -17.03 9.51
C CYS A 243 -3.89 -17.17 10.57
N MET A 244 -3.21 -16.08 10.90
CA MET A 244 -2.14 -15.99 11.88
C MET A 244 -2.62 -15.44 13.24
N GLY A 245 -3.92 -15.09 13.33
CA GLY A 245 -4.51 -14.50 14.52
C GLY A 245 -4.37 -12.98 14.63
N THR A 246 -3.93 -12.31 13.55
CA THR A 246 -3.89 -10.85 13.46
C THR A 246 -5.27 -10.32 13.08
N CYS A 247 -5.78 -9.33 13.79
CA CYS A 247 -7.07 -8.73 13.50
C CYS A 247 -6.94 -7.59 12.47
N PHE A 248 -7.91 -7.47 11.57
CA PHE A 248 -7.99 -6.43 10.54
C PHE A 248 -9.16 -5.50 10.79
#